data_e5a4a1c5a9d0656e01860717f54de5f1
#
_entry.id   e5a4a1c5a9d0656e01860717f54de5f1
#
_cell.length_a   1.000
_cell.length_b   1.000
_cell.length_c   1.000
_cell.angle_alpha   90.00
_cell.angle_beta   90.00
_cell.angle_gamma   90.00
#
_symmetry.space_group_name_H-M   'P 1'
#
loop_
_entity.id
_entity.type
_entity.pdbx_description
1 polymer ?
#
loop_
_entity_poly.entity_id
_entity_poly.type
_entity_poly.pdbx_seq_one_letter_code
_entity_poly.pdbx_strand_id
1 'polypeptide(L)'
;MKNRLFTVLLTTAVFGLGSAVNAAEISSAEAMKAVSAAVLPAMEKNQIPGMAVALVLGEKTYVFNYGVSDVEKQTPVTDETIFEIGSISKTFTATLATHAEATGKLKLTDTAAKYLPELSGTDFGNLQLFHLGTHTVGGIPLQVPDEVQTREQLLEYLRTWKPAYKTGTMR
;
A
#
# COMPACT_ATOMS: atom_id res chain seq x y z
N MET A 1 -11.02 6.33 75.76
CA MET A 1 -11.53 6.07 74.41
C MET A 1 -10.31 5.81 73.53
N LYS A 2 -10.06 4.52 73.14
CA LYS A 2 -8.85 4.09 72.39
C LYS A 2 -9.23 3.97 70.92
N ASN A 3 -8.68 4.90 70.07
CA ASN A 3 -8.75 4.79 68.60
C ASN A 3 -7.79 3.72 68.13
N ARG A 4 -8.31 2.67 67.52
CA ARG A 4 -7.54 1.66 66.80
C ARG A 4 -7.46 2.07 65.31
N LEU A 5 -6.31 2.49 64.83
CA LEU A 5 -6.01 2.60 63.40
C LEU A 5 -5.91 1.20 62.81
N PHE A 6 -6.77 0.90 61.86
CA PHE A 6 -6.65 -0.29 61.02
C PHE A 6 -5.74 0.08 59.81
N THR A 7 -4.53 -0.41 59.80
CA THR A 7 -3.65 -0.35 58.61
C THR A 7 -4.01 -1.51 57.69
N VAL A 8 -4.61 -1.20 56.54
CA VAL A 8 -4.84 -2.18 55.48
C VAL A 8 -3.60 -2.24 54.62
N LEU A 9 -2.90 -3.33 54.69
CA LEU A 9 -1.75 -3.64 53.82
C LEU A 9 -2.31 -4.17 52.49
N LEU A 10 -2.26 -3.36 51.45
CA LEU A 10 -2.64 -3.79 50.09
C LEU A 10 -1.41 -4.39 49.41
N THR A 11 -1.31 -5.72 49.44
CA THR A 11 -0.32 -6.49 48.67
C THR A 11 -0.78 -6.63 47.24
N THR A 12 -0.29 -5.78 46.35
CA THR A 12 -0.44 -5.94 44.88
C THR A 12 0.53 -7.05 44.42
N ALA A 13 0.00 -8.25 44.23
CA ALA A 13 0.72 -9.32 43.54
C ALA A 13 0.68 -8.98 42.02
N VAL A 14 1.81 -8.45 41.48
CA VAL A 14 2.01 -8.34 40.05
C VAL A 14 2.36 -9.72 39.52
N PHE A 15 1.37 -10.41 38.99
CA PHE A 15 1.61 -11.61 38.16
C PHE A 15 2.10 -11.17 36.79
N GLY A 16 3.40 -10.96 36.65
CA GLY A 16 4.09 -10.82 35.39
C GLY A 16 4.28 -12.16 34.70
N LEU A 17 3.24 -12.73 34.12
CA LEU A 17 3.39 -13.82 33.14
C LEU A 17 3.45 -13.15 31.72
N GLY A 18 4.55 -12.49 31.48
CA GLY A 18 5.01 -12.23 30.11
C GLY A 18 5.57 -13.55 29.58
N SER A 19 4.71 -14.43 29.06
CA SER A 19 5.16 -15.48 28.16
C SER A 19 5.65 -14.75 26.90
N ALA A 20 6.95 -14.51 26.82
CA ALA A 20 7.60 -14.24 25.54
C ALA A 20 7.25 -15.46 24.66
N VAL A 21 6.32 -15.28 23.74
CA VAL A 21 6.15 -16.21 22.62
C VAL A 21 7.47 -16.12 21.86
N ASN A 22 8.37 -17.03 22.19
CA ASN A 22 9.59 -17.24 21.42
C ASN A 22 9.09 -17.75 20.07
N ALA A 23 8.95 -16.87 19.10
CA ALA A 23 8.64 -17.27 17.73
C ALA A 23 9.77 -18.21 17.33
N ALA A 24 9.48 -19.51 17.30
CA ALA A 24 10.45 -20.52 16.96
C ALA A 24 11.05 -20.11 15.61
N GLU A 25 12.36 -19.91 15.57
CA GLU A 25 13.04 -19.58 14.34
C GLU A 25 12.88 -20.77 13.38
N ILE A 26 12.05 -20.57 12.35
CA ILE A 26 11.93 -21.58 11.30
C ILE A 26 13.19 -21.58 10.45
N SER A 27 13.62 -22.75 10.03
CA SER A 27 14.71 -22.88 9.05
C SER A 27 14.26 -22.41 7.66
N SER A 28 15.21 -22.02 6.81
CA SER A 28 14.91 -21.68 5.42
C SER A 28 14.21 -22.83 4.67
N ALA A 29 14.55 -24.08 4.97
CA ALA A 29 13.92 -25.26 4.38
C ALA A 29 12.45 -25.40 4.79
N GLU A 30 12.12 -25.16 6.06
CA GLU A 30 10.73 -25.17 6.55
C GLU A 30 9.92 -24.03 5.96
N ALA A 31 10.50 -22.82 5.90
CA ALA A 31 9.89 -21.67 5.23
C ALA A 31 9.62 -21.97 3.76
N MET A 32 10.59 -22.51 3.03
CA MET A 32 10.44 -22.90 1.62
C MET A 32 9.32 -23.93 1.45
N LYS A 33 9.29 -24.96 2.28
CA LYS A 33 8.25 -26.00 2.23
C LYS A 33 6.86 -25.41 2.42
N ALA A 34 6.69 -24.54 3.42
CA ALA A 34 5.41 -23.92 3.73
C ALA A 34 4.94 -22.98 2.58
N VAL A 35 5.84 -22.13 2.07
CA VAL A 35 5.54 -21.21 0.98
C VAL A 35 5.25 -21.99 -0.30
N SER A 36 6.07 -22.99 -0.66
CA SER A 36 5.87 -23.80 -1.87
C SER A 36 4.52 -24.55 -1.86
N ALA A 37 4.11 -25.05 -0.68
CA ALA A 37 2.81 -25.71 -0.55
C ALA A 37 1.61 -24.80 -0.87
N ALA A 38 1.73 -23.49 -0.66
CA ALA A 38 0.72 -22.50 -1.01
C ALA A 38 0.87 -21.97 -2.44
N VAL A 39 2.10 -21.72 -2.87
CA VAL A 39 2.42 -21.02 -4.13
C VAL A 39 2.24 -21.93 -5.34
N LEU A 40 2.78 -23.18 -5.31
CA LEU A 40 2.77 -24.02 -6.48
C LEU A 40 1.35 -24.36 -6.99
N PRO A 41 0.37 -24.74 -6.13
CA PRO A 41 -1.00 -24.95 -6.58
C PRO A 41 -1.67 -23.68 -7.13
N ALA A 42 -1.34 -22.50 -6.56
CA ALA A 42 -1.85 -21.22 -7.03
C ALA A 42 -1.29 -20.85 -8.40
N MET A 43 -0.01 -21.08 -8.64
CA MET A 43 0.63 -20.86 -9.94
C MET A 43 0.02 -21.78 -11.01
N GLU A 44 -0.11 -23.07 -10.71
CA GLU A 44 -0.71 -24.05 -11.62
C GLU A 44 -2.15 -23.67 -11.97
N LYS A 45 -3.00 -23.45 -10.96
CA LYS A 45 -4.41 -23.10 -11.15
C LYS A 45 -4.62 -21.84 -12.00
N ASN A 46 -3.77 -20.84 -11.83
CA ASN A 46 -3.91 -19.53 -12.48
C ASN A 46 -2.96 -19.36 -13.68
N GLN A 47 -2.24 -20.42 -14.08
CA GLN A 47 -1.30 -20.41 -15.20
C GLN A 47 -0.24 -19.29 -15.08
N ILE A 48 0.27 -19.07 -13.86
CA ILE A 48 1.31 -18.06 -13.58
C ILE A 48 2.67 -18.67 -13.93
N PRO A 49 3.39 -18.14 -14.93
CA PRO A 49 4.64 -18.74 -15.39
C PRO A 49 5.80 -18.55 -14.42
N GLY A 50 5.81 -17.44 -13.67
CA GLY A 50 6.87 -17.12 -12.73
C GLY A 50 6.38 -16.27 -11.56
N MET A 51 7.00 -16.44 -10.39
CA MET A 51 6.65 -15.73 -9.17
C MET A 51 7.88 -15.58 -8.26
N ALA A 52 7.98 -14.43 -7.61
CA ALA A 52 8.89 -14.23 -6.49
C ALA A 52 8.07 -13.99 -5.23
N VAL A 53 8.45 -14.61 -4.11
CA VAL A 53 7.78 -14.48 -2.81
C VAL A 53 8.80 -14.09 -1.76
N ALA A 54 8.53 -13.01 -1.04
CA ALA A 54 9.28 -12.62 0.15
C ALA A 54 8.46 -12.93 1.39
N LEU A 55 9.06 -13.64 2.35
CA LEU A 55 8.49 -13.94 3.66
C LEU A 55 9.34 -13.28 4.74
N VAL A 56 8.74 -12.41 5.55
CA VAL A 56 9.41 -11.77 6.70
C VAL A 56 8.85 -12.34 7.98
N LEU A 57 9.73 -12.92 8.80
CA LEU A 57 9.40 -13.49 10.12
C LEU A 57 10.37 -12.92 11.16
N GLY A 58 9.85 -12.01 11.99
CA GLY A 58 10.70 -11.25 12.90
C GLY A 58 11.73 -10.43 12.11
N GLU A 59 13.01 -10.66 12.36
CA GLU A 59 14.12 -9.97 11.69
C GLU A 59 14.63 -10.72 10.44
N LYS A 60 14.13 -11.93 10.17
CA LYS A 60 14.57 -12.76 9.04
C LYS A 60 13.70 -12.54 7.83
N THR A 61 14.34 -12.40 6.68
CA THR A 61 13.70 -12.33 5.37
C THR A 61 14.14 -13.55 4.55
N TYR A 62 13.16 -14.21 3.94
CA TYR A 62 13.35 -15.31 3.01
C TYR A 62 12.81 -14.90 1.66
N VAL A 63 13.55 -15.18 0.59
CA VAL A 63 13.09 -14.94 -0.79
C VAL A 63 13.06 -16.28 -1.52
N PHE A 64 11.98 -16.55 -2.22
CA PHE A 64 11.77 -17.78 -2.99
C PHE A 64 11.33 -17.43 -4.40
N ASN A 65 12.03 -17.96 -5.38
CA ASN A 65 11.79 -17.73 -6.80
C ASN A 65 11.22 -19.00 -7.44
N TYR A 66 10.16 -18.85 -8.22
CA TYR A 66 9.45 -19.96 -8.85
C TYR A 66 9.27 -19.71 -10.35
N GLY A 67 9.42 -20.76 -11.15
CA GLY A 67 9.10 -20.75 -12.58
C GLY A 67 10.02 -19.86 -13.42
N VAL A 68 9.47 -19.27 -14.47
CA VAL A 68 10.23 -18.54 -15.49
C VAL A 68 9.73 -17.12 -15.67
N SER A 69 10.64 -16.20 -15.94
CA SER A 69 10.39 -14.78 -16.27
C SER A 69 10.15 -14.58 -17.78
N ASP A 70 10.58 -15.53 -18.60
CA ASP A 70 10.38 -15.54 -20.05
C ASP A 70 9.96 -16.96 -20.46
N VAL A 71 8.73 -17.12 -20.92
CA VAL A 71 8.16 -18.42 -21.27
C VAL A 71 8.80 -18.98 -22.55
N GLU A 72 9.14 -18.14 -23.51
CA GLU A 72 9.72 -18.58 -24.78
C GLU A 72 11.16 -19.05 -24.61
N LYS A 73 11.95 -18.29 -23.85
CA LYS A 73 13.36 -18.59 -23.59
C LYS A 73 13.58 -19.50 -22.40
N GLN A 74 12.52 -19.83 -21.64
CA GLN A 74 12.60 -20.59 -20.39
C GLN A 74 13.60 -20.00 -19.38
N THR A 75 13.70 -18.64 -19.35
CA THR A 75 14.57 -17.93 -18.42
C THR A 75 14.05 -18.04 -17.01
N PRO A 76 14.77 -18.58 -16.02
CA PRO A 76 14.25 -18.73 -14.65
C PRO A 76 14.03 -17.39 -13.97
N VAL A 77 13.08 -17.35 -13.03
CA VAL A 77 12.98 -16.24 -12.06
C VAL A 77 14.15 -16.34 -11.10
N THR A 78 14.82 -15.21 -10.86
CA THR A 78 15.97 -15.07 -9.94
C THR A 78 15.78 -13.85 -9.05
N ASP A 79 16.68 -13.65 -8.09
CA ASP A 79 16.68 -12.46 -7.23
C ASP A 79 16.88 -11.15 -8.02
N GLU A 80 17.43 -11.23 -9.24
CA GLU A 80 17.65 -10.09 -10.14
C GLU A 80 16.47 -9.85 -11.10
N THR A 81 15.43 -10.69 -11.06
CA THR A 81 14.26 -10.53 -11.93
C THR A 81 13.45 -9.32 -11.52
N ILE A 82 13.22 -8.41 -12.48
CA ILE A 82 12.43 -7.21 -12.27
C ILE A 82 10.96 -7.52 -12.53
N PHE A 83 10.09 -7.16 -11.58
CA PHE A 83 8.64 -7.28 -11.68
C PHE A 83 7.99 -5.89 -11.71
N GLU A 84 7.01 -5.71 -12.58
CA GLU A 84 6.12 -4.56 -12.50
C GLU A 84 5.22 -4.67 -11.26
N ILE A 85 5.29 -3.67 -10.39
CA ILE A 85 4.54 -3.69 -9.12
C ILE A 85 3.13 -3.11 -9.25
N GLY A 86 2.73 -2.69 -10.45
CA GLY A 86 1.39 -2.19 -10.76
C GLY A 86 0.94 -1.09 -9.78
N SER A 87 -0.24 -1.23 -9.21
CA SER A 87 -0.83 -0.23 -8.30
C SER A 87 -0.09 -0.04 -6.97
N ILE A 88 0.86 -0.89 -6.60
CA ILE A 88 1.75 -0.64 -5.45
C ILE A 88 2.55 0.65 -5.68
N SER A 89 2.82 1.04 -6.93
CA SER A 89 3.44 2.33 -7.29
C SER A 89 2.70 3.54 -6.71
N LYS A 90 1.39 3.44 -6.47
CA LYS A 90 0.60 4.52 -5.85
C LYS A 90 1.02 4.80 -4.41
N THR A 91 1.55 3.80 -3.70
CA THR A 91 2.07 4.00 -2.33
C THR A 91 3.31 4.89 -2.35
N PHE A 92 4.17 4.76 -3.36
CA PHE A 92 5.33 5.66 -3.54
C PHE A 92 4.87 7.09 -3.84
N THR A 93 3.87 7.27 -4.72
CA THR A 93 3.29 8.59 -5.00
C THR A 93 2.70 9.21 -3.73
N ALA A 94 1.94 8.45 -2.94
CA ALA A 94 1.38 8.93 -1.67
C ALA A 94 2.49 9.31 -0.67
N THR A 95 3.56 8.50 -0.58
CA THR A 95 4.71 8.80 0.28
C THR A 95 5.43 10.08 -0.17
N LEU A 96 5.61 10.28 -1.47
CA LEU A 96 6.20 11.53 -2.00
C LEU A 96 5.33 12.74 -1.70
N ALA A 97 4.00 12.61 -1.83
CA ALA A 97 3.07 13.70 -1.51
C ALA A 97 3.10 14.07 -0.02
N THR A 98 3.08 13.08 0.88
CA THR A 98 3.17 13.32 2.33
C THR A 98 4.54 13.85 2.74
N HIS A 99 5.62 13.41 2.10
CA HIS A 99 6.96 13.99 2.32
C HIS A 99 7.01 15.45 1.85
N ALA A 100 6.40 15.78 0.71
CA ALA A 100 6.33 17.16 0.22
C ALA A 100 5.50 18.05 1.18
N GLU A 101 4.44 17.54 1.79
CA GLU A 101 3.69 18.23 2.84
C GLU A 101 4.54 18.44 4.08
N ALA A 102 5.20 17.41 4.60
CA ALA A 102 6.06 17.48 5.78
C ALA A 102 7.23 18.48 5.61
N THR A 103 7.69 18.66 4.37
CA THR A 103 8.75 19.61 4.02
C THR A 103 8.22 20.99 3.57
N GLY A 104 6.91 21.23 3.69
CA GLY A 104 6.27 22.53 3.40
C GLY A 104 6.17 22.89 1.91
N LYS A 105 6.39 21.93 1.00
CA LYS A 105 6.34 22.17 -0.45
C LYS A 105 4.90 22.18 -1.00
N LEU A 106 3.97 21.52 -0.33
CA LEU A 106 2.55 21.51 -0.64
C LEU A 106 1.74 21.28 0.64
N LYS A 107 0.42 21.42 0.55
CA LYS A 107 -0.54 20.94 1.55
C LYS A 107 -1.50 19.98 0.88
N LEU A 108 -1.77 18.85 1.49
CA LEU A 108 -2.75 17.89 0.96
C LEU A 108 -4.16 18.46 0.87
N THR A 109 -4.43 19.54 1.62
CA THR A 109 -5.67 20.33 1.54
C THR A 109 -5.67 21.39 0.44
N ASP A 110 -4.55 21.62 -0.25
CA ASP A 110 -4.52 22.51 -1.41
C ASP A 110 -5.34 21.92 -2.56
N THR A 111 -5.89 22.81 -3.39
CA THR A 111 -6.64 22.41 -4.59
C THR A 111 -5.72 22.02 -5.73
N ALA A 112 -6.20 21.15 -6.63
CA ALA A 112 -5.46 20.75 -7.82
C ALA A 112 -5.12 21.98 -8.71
N ALA A 113 -6.01 22.94 -8.81
CA ALA A 113 -5.79 24.18 -9.59
C ALA A 113 -4.63 25.03 -9.07
N LYS A 114 -4.25 24.90 -7.80
CA LYS A 114 -3.06 25.60 -7.26
C LYS A 114 -1.77 25.17 -7.97
N TYR A 115 -1.70 23.92 -8.40
CA TYR A 115 -0.53 23.32 -9.05
C TYR A 115 -0.71 23.13 -10.57
N LEU A 116 -1.96 23.12 -11.01
CA LEU A 116 -2.36 23.06 -12.42
C LEU A 116 -3.32 24.22 -12.71
N PRO A 117 -2.82 25.46 -12.87
CA PRO A 117 -3.67 26.66 -13.06
C PRO A 117 -4.60 26.55 -14.26
N GLU A 118 -4.26 25.73 -15.25
CA GLU A 118 -5.08 25.44 -16.44
C GLU A 118 -6.43 24.80 -16.09
N LEU A 119 -6.58 24.25 -14.88
CA LEU A 119 -7.82 23.64 -14.37
C LEU A 119 -8.61 24.59 -13.46
N SER A 120 -8.22 25.86 -13.36
CA SER A 120 -8.93 26.84 -12.53
C SER A 120 -10.39 26.98 -12.96
N GLY A 121 -11.30 27.00 -11.97
CA GLY A 121 -12.74 27.09 -12.22
C GLY A 121 -13.43 25.80 -12.66
N THR A 122 -12.71 24.69 -12.74
CA THR A 122 -13.28 23.38 -13.07
C THR A 122 -13.56 22.56 -11.81
N ASP A 123 -14.41 21.53 -11.92
CA ASP A 123 -14.69 20.64 -10.80
C ASP A 123 -13.42 19.89 -10.37
N PHE A 124 -12.61 19.42 -11.33
CA PHE A 124 -11.34 18.77 -11.02
C PHE A 124 -10.34 19.72 -10.34
N GLY A 125 -10.25 20.95 -10.84
CA GLY A 125 -9.37 21.97 -10.27
C GLY A 125 -9.69 22.30 -8.82
N ASN A 126 -10.96 22.18 -8.42
CA ASN A 126 -11.43 22.43 -7.05
C ASN A 126 -11.20 21.25 -6.10
N LEU A 127 -10.80 20.06 -6.59
CA LEU A 127 -10.47 18.91 -5.75
C LEU A 127 -9.24 19.21 -4.87
N GLN A 128 -9.33 18.85 -3.61
CA GLN A 128 -8.14 18.85 -2.74
C GLN A 128 -7.27 17.63 -3.04
N LEU A 129 -5.94 17.78 -2.93
CA LEU A 129 -4.99 16.73 -3.31
C LEU A 129 -5.21 15.42 -2.56
N PHE A 130 -5.64 15.46 -1.29
CA PHE A 130 -5.89 14.25 -0.52
C PHE A 130 -7.02 13.39 -1.11
N HIS A 131 -8.01 14.00 -1.82
CA HIS A 131 -9.06 13.22 -2.47
C HIS A 131 -8.54 12.33 -3.59
N LEU A 132 -7.47 12.76 -4.29
CA LEU A 132 -6.78 11.95 -5.29
C LEU A 132 -6.10 10.73 -4.63
N GLY A 133 -5.39 10.96 -3.52
CA GLY A 133 -4.69 9.89 -2.78
C GLY A 133 -5.62 8.89 -2.08
N THR A 134 -6.85 9.28 -1.75
CA THR A 134 -7.83 8.45 -1.02
C THR A 134 -8.91 7.84 -1.92
N HIS A 135 -8.87 8.10 -3.24
CA HIS A 135 -9.90 7.69 -4.19
C HIS A 135 -11.32 8.21 -3.86
N THR A 136 -11.40 9.42 -3.30
CA THR A 136 -12.69 10.03 -2.90
C THR A 136 -13.07 11.23 -3.77
N VAL A 137 -12.56 11.28 -4.99
CA VAL A 137 -12.77 12.41 -5.93
C VAL A 137 -14.21 12.53 -6.42
N GLY A 138 -14.99 11.46 -6.41
CA GLY A 138 -16.38 11.46 -6.89
C GLY A 138 -16.59 10.70 -8.20
N GLY A 139 -15.83 9.62 -8.44
CA GLY A 139 -16.03 8.74 -9.61
C GLY A 139 -15.13 9.05 -10.79
N ILE A 140 -13.83 9.17 -10.56
CA ILE A 140 -12.87 9.15 -11.66
C ILE A 140 -12.62 7.69 -12.08
N PRO A 141 -12.48 7.37 -13.38
CA PRO A 141 -12.14 6.02 -13.81
C PRO A 141 -10.74 5.59 -13.32
N LEU A 142 -10.54 4.28 -13.20
CA LEU A 142 -9.26 3.70 -12.74
C LEU A 142 -8.09 4.04 -13.65
N GLN A 143 -8.37 4.20 -14.95
CA GLN A 143 -7.38 4.53 -15.96
C GLN A 143 -7.89 5.69 -16.81
N VAL A 144 -6.97 6.50 -17.28
CA VAL A 144 -7.24 7.53 -18.27
C VAL A 144 -7.67 6.81 -19.57
N PRO A 145 -8.70 7.31 -20.30
CA PRO A 145 -9.09 6.74 -21.60
C PRO A 145 -7.93 6.62 -22.57
N ASP A 146 -7.93 5.56 -23.39
CA ASP A 146 -6.84 5.26 -24.32
C ASP A 146 -6.59 6.37 -25.35
N GLU A 147 -7.59 7.20 -25.63
CA GLU A 147 -7.49 8.34 -26.55
C GLU A 147 -6.67 9.50 -25.96
N VAL A 148 -6.46 9.50 -24.64
CA VAL A 148 -5.72 10.55 -23.94
C VAL A 148 -4.24 10.19 -23.91
N GLN A 149 -3.51 10.63 -24.92
CA GLN A 149 -2.09 10.28 -25.15
C GLN A 149 -1.12 11.44 -24.87
N THR A 150 -1.61 12.68 -24.77
CA THR A 150 -0.79 13.87 -24.54
C THR A 150 -1.20 14.61 -23.28
N ARG A 151 -0.30 15.48 -22.79
CA ARG A 151 -0.60 16.36 -21.65
C ARG A 151 -1.81 17.26 -21.92
N GLU A 152 -1.90 17.81 -23.13
CA GLU A 152 -2.98 18.70 -23.55
C GLU A 152 -4.33 17.97 -23.54
N GLN A 153 -4.37 16.74 -24.06
CA GLN A 153 -5.56 15.89 -24.04
C GLN A 153 -5.95 15.53 -22.60
N LEU A 154 -4.97 15.26 -21.73
CA LEU A 154 -5.24 14.99 -20.32
C LEU A 154 -5.84 16.21 -19.61
N LEU A 155 -5.29 17.40 -19.84
CA LEU A 155 -5.84 18.63 -19.26
C LEU A 155 -7.27 18.89 -19.75
N GLU A 156 -7.56 18.64 -21.02
CA GLU A 156 -8.91 18.78 -21.57
C GLU A 156 -9.88 17.76 -20.97
N TYR A 157 -9.45 16.49 -20.84
CA TYR A 157 -10.21 15.46 -20.18
C TYR A 157 -10.54 15.85 -18.72
N LEU A 158 -9.56 16.33 -17.96
CA LEU A 158 -9.75 16.76 -16.58
C LEU A 158 -10.60 18.05 -16.47
N ARG A 159 -10.50 18.95 -17.45
CA ARG A 159 -11.29 20.18 -17.52
C ARG A 159 -12.78 19.92 -17.70
N THR A 160 -13.11 18.92 -18.51
CA THR A 160 -14.49 18.53 -18.81
C THR A 160 -15.06 17.50 -17.82
N TRP A 161 -14.19 16.88 -16.99
CA TRP A 161 -14.61 15.89 -16.01
C TRP A 161 -15.63 16.46 -15.01
N LYS A 162 -16.64 15.66 -14.68
CA LYS A 162 -17.66 15.96 -13.68
C LYS A 162 -17.76 14.84 -12.67
N PRO A 163 -17.90 15.13 -11.37
CA PRO A 163 -18.11 14.09 -10.38
C PRO A 163 -19.47 13.41 -10.56
N ALA A 164 -19.48 12.08 -10.54
CA ALA A 164 -20.70 11.27 -10.58
C ALA A 164 -21.45 11.29 -9.25
N TYR A 165 -20.73 11.58 -8.16
CA TYR A 165 -21.27 11.71 -6.80
C TYR A 165 -20.43 12.70 -6.00
N LYS A 166 -20.95 13.13 -4.85
CA LYS A 166 -20.31 14.14 -4.01
C LYS A 166 -18.90 13.71 -3.57
N THR A 167 -17.90 14.53 -3.87
CA THR A 167 -16.52 14.36 -3.40
C THR A 167 -16.45 14.15 -1.89
N GLY A 168 -15.61 13.23 -1.46
CA GLY A 168 -15.41 12.88 -0.05
C GLY A 168 -16.45 11.91 0.55
N THR A 169 -17.46 11.46 -0.21
CA THR A 169 -18.53 10.61 0.35
C THR A 169 -18.38 9.12 0.06
N MET A 170 -17.75 8.76 -1.06
CA MET A 170 -17.53 7.36 -1.48
C MET A 170 -16.13 7.17 -2.05
N ARG A 171 -15.65 5.94 -1.94
CA ARG A 171 -14.38 5.46 -2.47
C ARG A 171 -14.62 4.47 -3.61
#